data_11285ab187cb5be7cc70c1c39dc3eb3b
#
_entry.id   11285ab187cb5be7cc70c1c39dc3eb3b
#
_cell.length_a   1.000
_cell.length_b   1.000
_cell.length_c   1.000
_cell.angle_alpha   90.00
_cell.angle_beta   90.00
_cell.angle_gamma   90.00
#
_symmetry.space_group_name_H-M   'P 1'
#
loop_
_entity.id
_entity.type
_entity.pdbx_description
1 polymer ?
#
loop_
_entity_poly.entity_id
_entity_poly.type
_entity_poly.pdbx_seq_one_letter_code
_entity_poly.pdbx_strand_id
1 'polypeptide(L)' 'MTDEMRFFIFLIENYACEKQLPTADVLRTWEEKGLVQEIYDSYPLYHTERIDNAYEDIENLSKTGKHLW' A
#
# COMPACT_ATOMS: atom_id res chain seq x y z
N MET A 1 1.42 -16.65 -9.89
CA MET A 1 1.35 -15.46 -9.00
C MET A 1 0.05 -15.50 -8.22
N THR A 2 0.11 -15.27 -6.93
CA THR A 2 -1.08 -15.27 -6.06
C THR A 2 -1.92 -14.01 -6.27
N ASP A 3 -3.18 -14.07 -5.86
CA ASP A 3 -4.07 -12.90 -5.93
C ASP A 3 -3.54 -11.77 -5.05
N GLU A 4 -2.99 -12.11 -3.89
CA GLU A 4 -2.41 -11.13 -2.97
C GLU A 4 -1.26 -10.38 -3.62
N MET A 5 -0.37 -11.09 -4.32
CA MET A 5 0.76 -10.47 -4.99
C MET A 5 0.31 -9.61 -6.17
N ARG A 6 -0.66 -10.09 -6.93
CA ARG A 6 -1.22 -9.29 -8.04
C ARG A 6 -1.81 -8.00 -7.53
N PHE A 7 -2.56 -8.09 -6.44
CA PHE A 7 -3.17 -6.91 -5.84
C PHE A 7 -2.10 -5.97 -5.30
N PHE A 8 -1.06 -6.51 -4.66
CA PHE A 8 0.02 -5.68 -4.11
C PHE A 8 0.70 -4.88 -5.22
N ILE A 9 1.00 -5.53 -6.34
CA ILE A 9 1.63 -4.85 -7.49
C ILE A 9 0.70 -3.77 -8.03
N PHE A 10 -0.57 -4.09 -8.22
CA PHE A 10 -1.57 -3.13 -8.66
C PHE A 10 -1.63 -1.94 -7.71
N LEU A 11 -1.69 -2.22 -6.42
CA LEU A 11 -1.81 -1.20 -5.38
C LEU A 11 -0.61 -0.24 -5.38
N ILE A 12 0.60 -0.80 -5.36
CA ILE A 12 1.79 0.05 -5.27
C ILE A 12 1.98 0.88 -6.54
N GLU A 13 1.70 0.30 -7.71
CA GLU A 13 1.84 1.02 -8.96
C GLU A 13 0.83 2.16 -9.06
N ASN A 14 -0.41 1.91 -8.66
CA ASN A 14 -1.43 2.96 -8.67
C ASN A 14 -1.20 4.01 -7.59
N TYR A 15 -0.72 3.60 -6.43
CA TYR A 15 -0.36 4.55 -5.37
C TYR A 15 0.77 5.47 -5.86
N ALA A 16 1.80 4.90 -6.48
CA ALA A 16 2.92 5.66 -7.02
C ALA A 16 2.45 6.66 -8.08
N CYS A 17 1.57 6.20 -8.97
CA CYS A 17 1.01 7.07 -10.00
C CYS A 17 0.24 8.24 -9.39
N GLU A 18 -0.59 7.95 -8.38
CA GLU A 18 -1.36 8.98 -7.68
C GLU A 18 -0.47 10.01 -7.03
N LYS A 19 0.67 9.57 -6.48
CA LYS A 19 1.64 10.45 -5.83
C LYS A 19 2.63 11.06 -6.79
N GLN A 20 2.58 10.68 -8.07
CA GLN A 20 3.51 11.15 -9.10
C GLN A 20 4.96 10.80 -8.74
N LEU A 21 5.17 9.58 -8.25
CA LEU A 21 6.48 9.07 -7.88
C LEU A 21 6.78 7.77 -8.62
N PRO A 22 8.06 7.46 -8.85
CA PRO A 22 8.42 6.14 -9.37
C PRO A 22 8.03 5.05 -8.39
N THR A 23 7.54 3.92 -8.90
CA THR A 23 7.15 2.78 -8.07
C THR A 23 8.30 2.31 -7.18
N ALA A 24 9.52 2.28 -7.72
CA ALA A 24 10.70 1.87 -6.96
C ALA A 24 10.95 2.76 -5.74
N ASP A 25 10.67 4.05 -5.85
CA ASP A 25 10.84 4.98 -4.74
C ASP A 25 9.80 4.73 -3.64
N VAL A 26 8.56 4.45 -4.04
CA VAL A 26 7.50 4.11 -3.09
C VAL A 26 7.86 2.82 -2.35
N LEU A 27 8.29 1.81 -3.09
CA LEU A 27 8.68 0.53 -2.48
C LEU A 27 9.81 0.72 -1.48
N ARG A 28 10.83 1.49 -1.85
CA ARG A 28 11.95 1.78 -0.95
C ARG A 28 11.48 2.46 0.33
N THR A 29 10.60 3.45 0.21
CA THR A 29 10.06 4.16 1.36
C THR A 29 9.29 3.22 2.28
N TRP A 30 8.46 2.34 1.69
CA TRP A 30 7.71 1.37 2.48
C TRP A 30 8.65 0.39 3.18
N GLU A 31 9.72 -0.04 2.51
CA GLU A 31 10.72 -0.93 3.12
C GLU A 31 11.42 -0.26 4.29
N GLU A 32 11.84 0.99 4.11
CA GLU A 32 12.51 1.74 5.16
C GLU A 32 11.63 1.95 6.40
N LYS A 33 10.33 2.08 6.18
CA LYS A 33 9.36 2.24 7.28
C LYS A 33 8.85 0.92 7.82
N GLY A 34 9.26 -0.22 7.24
CA GLY A 34 8.81 -1.53 7.66
C GLY A 34 7.35 -1.82 7.34
N LEU A 35 6.83 -1.23 6.29
CA LEU A 35 5.40 -1.31 5.96
C LEU A 35 5.05 -2.35 4.89
N VAL A 36 6.04 -2.89 4.17
CA VAL A 36 5.75 -3.76 3.02
C VAL A 36 4.89 -4.96 3.43
N GLN A 37 5.30 -5.68 4.47
CA GLN A 37 4.56 -6.88 4.91
C GLN A 37 3.17 -6.51 5.43
N GLU A 38 3.09 -5.42 6.18
CA GLU A 38 1.81 -4.94 6.73
C GLU A 38 0.81 -4.60 5.63
N ILE A 39 1.27 -3.91 4.59
CA ILE A 39 0.43 -3.55 3.47
C ILE A 39 0.03 -4.79 2.68
N TYR A 40 0.98 -5.71 2.46
CA TYR A 40 0.70 -6.97 1.78
C TYR A 40 -0.37 -7.77 2.53
N ASP A 41 -0.22 -7.86 3.86
CA ASP A 41 -1.15 -8.64 4.70
C ASP A 41 -2.52 -7.98 4.83
N SER A 42 -2.66 -6.74 4.45
CA SER A 42 -3.95 -6.03 4.47
C SER A 42 -4.83 -6.33 3.25
N TYR A 43 -4.38 -7.21 2.37
CA TYR A 43 -5.13 -7.62 1.18
C TYR A 43 -6.61 -7.94 1.47
N PRO A 44 -6.95 -8.74 2.51
CA PRO A 44 -8.36 -9.07 2.74
C PRO A 44 -9.27 -7.86 2.90
N LEU A 45 -8.75 -6.78 3.48
CA LEU A 45 -9.52 -5.54 3.66
C LEU A 45 -9.42 -4.63 2.45
N TYR A 46 -8.20 -4.38 1.99
CA TYR A 46 -7.98 -3.41 0.91
C TYR A 46 -8.68 -3.79 -0.38
N HIS A 47 -8.72 -5.10 -0.72
CA HIS A 47 -9.27 -5.51 -2.01
C HIS A 47 -10.80 -5.51 -2.06
N THR A 48 -11.46 -5.40 -0.90
CA THR A 48 -12.93 -5.38 -0.83
C THR A 48 -13.49 -3.97 -0.77
N GLU A 49 -12.64 -2.98 -0.64
CA GLU A 49 -13.04 -1.58 -0.52
C GLU A 49 -12.57 -0.78 -1.73
N ARG A 50 -12.98 0.48 -1.79
CA ARG A 50 -12.47 1.38 -2.82
C ARG A 50 -10.97 1.58 -2.60
N ILE A 51 -10.23 1.65 -3.68
CA ILE A 51 -8.78 1.81 -3.63
C ILE A 51 -8.38 3.10 -2.87
N ASP A 52 -9.21 4.13 -2.91
CA ASP A 52 -8.95 5.38 -2.19
C ASP A 52 -8.84 5.15 -0.69
N ASN A 53 -9.64 4.22 -0.14
CA ASN A 53 -9.58 3.90 1.29
C ASN A 53 -8.24 3.25 1.64
N ALA A 54 -7.73 2.40 0.76
CA ALA A 54 -6.41 1.81 0.96
C ALA A 54 -5.33 2.90 0.96
N TYR A 55 -5.42 3.86 0.05
CA TYR A 55 -4.45 4.96 -0.01
C TYR A 55 -4.45 5.78 1.28
N GLU A 56 -5.63 6.09 1.80
CA GLU A 56 -5.73 6.85 3.05
C GLU A 56 -5.12 6.07 4.22
N ASP A 57 -5.38 4.78 4.28
CA ASP A 57 -4.82 3.95 5.34
C ASP A 57 -3.31 3.85 5.22
N ILE A 58 -2.78 3.69 4.00
CA ILE A 58 -1.34 3.62 3.78
C ILE A 58 -0.68 4.94 4.19
N GLU A 59 -1.30 6.07 3.89
CA GLU A 59 -0.77 7.35 4.33
C GLU A 59 -0.75 7.46 5.85
N ASN A 60 -1.80 6.98 6.50
CA ASN A 60 -1.84 7.00 7.96
C ASN A 60 -0.78 6.07 8.56
N LEU A 61 -0.61 4.87 7.99
CA LEU A 61 0.46 3.96 8.40
C LEU A 61 1.82 4.61 8.28
N SER A 62 2.04 5.34 7.19
CA SER A 62 3.30 6.01 6.93
C SER A 62 3.61 7.10 7.95
N LYS A 63 2.57 7.77 8.44
CA LYS A 63 2.73 8.88 9.39
C LYS A 63 2.75 8.43 10.84
N THR A 64 1.92 7.46 11.21
CA THR A 64 1.69 7.09 12.60
C THR A 64 2.09 5.67 12.94
N GLY A 65 2.32 4.81 11.94
CA GLY A 65 2.57 3.39 12.15
C GLY A 65 1.31 2.60 12.45
N LYS A 66 0.13 3.20 12.29
CA LYS A 66 -1.14 2.56 12.63
C LYS A 66 -2.13 2.64 11.48
N HIS A 67 -3.00 1.62 11.40
CA HIS A 67 -4.13 1.62 10.48
C HIS A 67 -5.18 2.63 10.93
N LEU A 68 -6.07 2.98 10.01
CA LEU A 68 -7.21 3.84 10.34
C LEU A 68 -8.32 3.09 11.08
N TRP A 69 -8.33 1.75 11.01
CA TRP A 69 -9.30 0.93 11.73
C TRP A 69 -8.77 0.41 13.06
#